data_9d6171154ffeb2dc3eea65ff12cea19b
#
_entry.id   9d6171154ffeb2dc3eea65ff12cea19b
#
_cell.length_a   1.000
_cell.length_b   1.000
_cell.length_c   1.000
_cell.angle_alpha   90.00
_cell.angle_beta   90.00
_cell.angle_gamma   90.00
#
_symmetry.space_group_name_H-M   'P 1'
#
loop_
_entity.id
_entity.type
_entity.pdbx_description
1 polymer ?
#
loop_
_entity_poly.entity_id
_entity_poly.type
_entity_poly.pdbx_seq_one_letter_code
_entity_poly.pdbx_strand_id
1 'polypeptide(L)'
;VRLQYLLNTGRISTDMPQTEVHNLNEELAKQLPATAYYNLYGYLDEDYGVRTEEGGKYAYLRKAADLGSREAQYTVAEMLADIEDSEETQEAFKYRLKLVKQLRSCASEQGLGEVSSNLGISLQMDKKYQEALKVFHQGVKNGDSISALVLSHAFESGVQADNLNFLDVSPDDERVKRYHMISSYLSRYDYLQPKVPDLDEIVPLPPAKLPKWDGKI
;
A
#
# COMPACT_ATOMS: atom_id res chain seq x y z
N VAL A 1 15.81 -5.73 7.57
CA VAL A 1 14.59 -5.78 6.75
C VAL A 1 14.81 -6.60 5.48
N ARG A 2 15.69 -6.16 4.55
CA ARG A 2 15.88 -6.86 3.28
C ARG A 2 16.34 -8.31 3.41
N LEU A 3 17.29 -8.59 4.32
CA LEU A 3 17.78 -9.95 4.57
C LEU A 3 16.67 -10.84 5.17
N GLN A 4 15.89 -10.32 6.12
CA GLN A 4 14.72 -11.02 6.66
C GLN A 4 13.72 -11.38 5.55
N TYR A 5 13.41 -10.44 4.66
CA TYR A 5 12.53 -10.69 3.51
C TYR A 5 13.07 -11.83 2.62
N LEU A 6 14.36 -11.84 2.31
CA LEU A 6 14.97 -12.87 1.48
C LEU A 6 14.95 -14.26 2.15
N LEU A 7 15.14 -14.32 3.47
CA LEU A 7 15.02 -15.54 4.26
C LEU A 7 13.57 -16.03 4.33
N ASN A 8 12.63 -15.14 4.66
CA ASN A 8 11.21 -15.48 4.78
C ASN A 8 10.60 -15.96 3.45
N THR A 9 11.07 -15.43 2.32
CA THR A 9 10.61 -15.85 0.98
C THR A 9 11.37 -17.03 0.40
N GLY A 10 12.32 -17.63 1.16
CA GLY A 10 13.14 -18.75 0.70
C GLY A 10 14.11 -18.42 -0.45
N ARG A 11 14.35 -17.14 -0.71
CA ARG A 11 15.30 -16.69 -1.76
C ARG A 11 16.76 -16.84 -1.31
N ILE A 12 16.99 -16.93 -0.03
CA ILE A 12 18.26 -17.32 0.60
C ILE A 12 17.94 -18.47 1.56
N SER A 13 18.74 -19.52 1.53
CA SER A 13 18.61 -20.65 2.45
C SER A 13 19.70 -20.61 3.52
N THR A 14 19.38 -21.04 4.72
CA THR A 14 20.28 -21.23 5.86
C THR A 14 19.85 -22.47 6.63
N ASP A 15 20.73 -23.02 7.45
CA ASP A 15 20.44 -24.22 8.24
C ASP A 15 19.39 -23.95 9.34
N MET A 16 19.28 -22.71 9.82
CA MET A 16 18.37 -22.32 10.89
C MET A 16 17.64 -20.97 10.56
N PRO A 17 16.78 -20.96 9.55
CA PRO A 17 16.18 -19.70 9.05
C PRO A 17 15.38 -18.96 10.12
N GLN A 18 14.63 -19.66 10.96
CA GLN A 18 13.84 -19.03 12.04
C GLN A 18 14.75 -18.34 13.05
N THR A 19 15.80 -18.99 13.50
CA THR A 19 16.75 -18.40 14.47
C THR A 19 17.43 -17.16 13.90
N GLU A 20 17.86 -17.21 12.64
CA GLU A 20 18.47 -16.04 11.99
C GLU A 20 17.50 -14.87 11.83
N VAL A 21 16.26 -15.15 11.42
CA VAL A 21 15.24 -14.12 11.30
C VAL A 21 14.94 -13.47 12.64
N HIS A 22 14.88 -14.25 13.74
CA HIS A 22 14.67 -13.69 15.08
C HIS A 22 15.84 -12.83 15.55
N ASN A 23 17.08 -13.30 15.36
CA ASN A 23 18.27 -12.52 15.71
C ASN A 23 18.31 -11.19 14.93
N LEU A 24 18.02 -11.23 13.63
CA LEU A 24 17.92 -10.03 12.81
C LEU A 24 16.81 -9.09 13.29
N ASN A 25 15.71 -9.63 13.80
CA ASN A 25 14.59 -8.81 14.31
C ASN A 25 14.95 -8.16 15.65
N GLU A 26 15.71 -8.80 16.52
CA GLU A 26 16.22 -8.20 17.76
C GLU A 26 17.16 -7.03 17.47
N GLU A 27 18.05 -7.18 16.49
CA GLU A 27 18.92 -6.08 16.06
C GLU A 27 18.10 -4.94 15.40
N LEU A 28 17.10 -5.30 14.60
CA LEU A 28 16.19 -4.33 13.97
C LEU A 28 15.42 -3.51 15.02
N ALA A 29 14.98 -4.15 16.12
CA ALA A 29 14.22 -3.50 17.19
C ALA A 29 14.98 -2.33 17.84
N LYS A 30 16.31 -2.34 17.82
CA LYS A 30 17.15 -1.28 18.35
C LYS A 30 17.08 0.01 17.50
N GLN A 31 16.79 -0.10 16.20
CA GLN A 31 16.80 1.01 15.26
C GLN A 31 15.39 1.33 14.73
N LEU A 32 14.58 0.32 14.46
CA LEU A 32 13.25 0.39 13.86
C LEU A 32 12.25 -0.44 14.68
N PRO A 33 11.93 -0.03 15.92
CA PRO A 33 11.07 -0.82 16.80
C PRO A 33 9.66 -1.04 16.23
N ALA A 34 9.09 -0.09 15.52
CA ALA A 34 7.79 -0.24 14.88
C ALA A 34 7.77 -1.42 13.89
N THR A 35 8.78 -1.50 13.01
CA THR A 35 8.93 -2.60 12.06
C THR A 35 9.18 -3.92 12.76
N ALA A 36 10.02 -3.94 13.81
CA ALA A 36 10.31 -5.16 14.56
C ALA A 36 9.06 -5.73 15.25
N TYR A 37 8.22 -4.89 15.84
CA TYR A 37 6.94 -5.33 16.42
C TYR A 37 5.96 -5.84 15.35
N TYR A 38 5.92 -5.22 14.18
CA TYR A 38 5.11 -5.72 13.07
C TYR A 38 5.59 -7.10 12.59
N ASN A 39 6.91 -7.31 12.50
CA ASN A 39 7.46 -8.61 12.18
C ASN A 39 7.08 -9.68 13.22
N LEU A 40 7.08 -9.35 14.52
CA LEU A 40 6.65 -10.27 15.59
C LEU A 40 5.16 -10.64 15.43
N TYR A 41 4.31 -9.69 15.05
CA TYR A 41 2.92 -9.98 14.69
C TYR A 41 2.85 -11.03 13.58
N GLY A 42 3.55 -10.82 12.47
CA GLY A 42 3.58 -11.76 11.33
C GLY A 42 4.13 -13.13 11.70
N TYR A 43 5.21 -13.21 12.49
CA TYR A 43 5.77 -14.49 12.95
C TYR A 43 4.80 -15.28 13.82
N LEU A 44 4.01 -14.61 14.65
CA LEU A 44 2.96 -15.26 15.44
C LEU A 44 1.74 -15.66 14.59
N ASP A 45 1.43 -14.89 13.56
CA ASP A 45 0.32 -15.19 12.65
C ASP A 45 0.62 -16.44 11.81
N GLU A 46 1.87 -16.61 11.40
CA GLU A 46 2.38 -17.75 10.63
C GLU A 46 2.86 -18.93 11.49
N ASP A 47 2.70 -18.86 12.81
CA ASP A 47 3.19 -19.86 13.78
C ASP A 47 4.72 -20.10 13.66
N TYR A 48 5.48 -19.06 13.37
CA TYR A 48 6.89 -19.11 13.02
C TYR A 48 7.81 -19.05 14.25
N GLY A 49 7.55 -19.91 15.25
CA GLY A 49 8.46 -20.18 16.37
C GLY A 49 8.58 -19.10 17.45
N VAL A 50 7.75 -18.06 17.42
CA VAL A 50 7.68 -17.05 18.49
C VAL A 50 6.67 -17.47 19.54
N ARG A 51 7.09 -17.45 20.81
CA ARG A 51 6.15 -17.59 21.93
C ARG A 51 5.63 -16.22 22.33
N THR A 52 4.32 -16.14 22.53
CA THR A 52 3.67 -14.90 22.97
C THR A 52 3.29 -14.96 24.45
N GLU A 53 3.28 -13.79 25.07
CA GLU A 53 2.67 -13.56 26.37
C GLU A 53 1.18 -13.18 26.22
N GLU A 54 0.56 -12.77 27.30
CA GLU A 54 -0.84 -12.34 27.34
C GLU A 54 -1.11 -11.20 26.31
N GLY A 55 -2.22 -11.33 25.56
CA GLY A 55 -2.60 -10.41 24.48
C GLY A 55 -2.20 -10.87 23.07
N GLY A 56 -1.34 -11.87 22.94
CA GLY A 56 -1.00 -12.53 21.68
C GLY A 56 -0.46 -11.59 20.60
N LYS A 57 -0.61 -12.02 19.34
CA LYS A 57 -0.12 -11.28 18.17
C LYS A 57 -0.69 -9.86 18.02
N TYR A 58 -1.93 -9.65 18.46
CA TYR A 58 -2.58 -8.34 18.34
C TYR A 58 -1.99 -7.27 19.27
N ALA A 59 -1.37 -7.65 20.39
CA ALA A 59 -0.64 -6.71 21.23
C ALA A 59 0.58 -6.15 20.48
N TYR A 60 1.29 -6.99 19.73
CA TYR A 60 2.41 -6.56 18.89
C TYR A 60 1.93 -5.71 17.70
N LEU A 61 0.84 -6.10 17.04
CA LEU A 61 0.25 -5.33 15.95
C LEU A 61 -0.13 -3.92 16.41
N ARG A 62 -0.84 -3.82 17.54
CA ARG A 62 -1.21 -2.53 18.14
C ARG A 62 0.02 -1.69 18.45
N LYS A 63 1.02 -2.27 19.13
CA LYS A 63 2.26 -1.57 19.48
C LYS A 63 3.02 -1.09 18.24
N ALA A 64 3.06 -1.88 17.19
CA ALA A 64 3.65 -1.48 15.92
C ALA A 64 2.91 -0.29 15.29
N ALA A 65 1.57 -0.32 15.27
CA ALA A 65 0.74 0.76 14.75
C ALA A 65 0.90 2.06 15.55
N ASP A 66 0.90 1.96 16.89
CA ASP A 66 1.10 3.09 17.82
C ASP A 66 2.51 3.72 17.65
N LEU A 67 3.52 2.92 17.29
CA LEU A 67 4.87 3.38 16.97
C LEU A 67 5.02 3.89 15.53
N GLY A 68 3.94 3.88 14.74
CA GLY A 68 3.91 4.45 13.40
C GLY A 68 4.32 3.48 12.28
N SER A 69 4.31 2.14 12.50
CA SER A 69 4.47 1.20 11.38
C SER A 69 3.32 1.37 10.39
N ARG A 70 3.65 1.76 9.16
CA ARG A 70 2.67 1.92 8.08
C ARG A 70 1.99 0.59 7.73
N GLU A 71 2.74 -0.52 7.77
CA GLU A 71 2.22 -1.86 7.54
C GLU A 71 1.22 -2.25 8.63
N ALA A 72 1.56 -1.99 9.91
CA ALA A 72 0.65 -2.26 11.02
C ALA A 72 -0.61 -1.37 10.98
N GLN A 73 -0.47 -0.09 10.66
CA GLN A 73 -1.61 0.82 10.49
C GLN A 73 -2.53 0.33 9.37
N TYR A 74 -1.97 -0.12 8.25
CA TYR A 74 -2.75 -0.70 7.17
C TYR A 74 -3.44 -2.01 7.60
N THR A 75 -2.73 -2.95 8.23
CA THR A 75 -3.32 -4.20 8.72
C THR A 75 -4.49 -3.93 9.69
N VAL A 76 -4.32 -2.99 10.61
CA VAL A 76 -5.43 -2.58 11.52
C VAL A 76 -6.59 -1.98 10.72
N ALA A 77 -6.32 -1.19 9.68
CA ALA A 77 -7.37 -0.62 8.84
C ALA A 77 -8.17 -1.69 8.12
N GLU A 78 -7.50 -2.71 7.55
CA GLU A 78 -8.18 -3.83 6.88
C GLU A 78 -9.01 -4.65 7.87
N MET A 79 -8.44 -4.99 9.03
CA MET A 79 -9.19 -5.70 10.09
C MET A 79 -10.44 -4.93 10.54
N LEU A 80 -10.34 -3.60 10.65
CA LEU A 80 -11.49 -2.76 10.98
C LEU A 80 -12.49 -2.66 9.83
N ALA A 81 -12.04 -2.69 8.58
CA ALA A 81 -12.91 -2.65 7.40
C ALA A 81 -13.73 -3.95 7.26
N ASP A 82 -13.13 -5.08 7.62
CA ASP A 82 -13.72 -6.42 7.46
C ASP A 82 -14.68 -6.82 8.62
N ILE A 83 -14.87 -5.95 9.62
CA ILE A 83 -15.82 -6.25 10.69
C ILE A 83 -17.24 -6.27 10.13
N GLU A 84 -17.87 -7.44 10.21
CA GLU A 84 -19.29 -7.65 9.97
C GLU A 84 -20.01 -7.81 11.31
N ASP A 85 -20.54 -6.72 11.85
CA ASP A 85 -21.33 -6.73 13.09
C ASP A 85 -22.74 -6.23 12.81
N SER A 86 -23.71 -7.15 12.84
CA SER A 86 -25.13 -6.84 12.60
C SER A 86 -25.75 -6.00 13.74
N GLU A 87 -25.10 -5.91 14.89
CA GLU A 87 -25.55 -5.13 16.03
C GLU A 87 -24.85 -3.76 16.12
N GLU A 88 -23.89 -3.49 15.20
CA GLU A 88 -23.19 -2.21 15.19
C GLU A 88 -24.14 -1.04 14.89
N THR A 89 -24.12 -0.03 15.74
CA THR A 89 -24.92 1.19 15.50
C THR A 89 -24.38 1.95 14.28
N GLN A 90 -25.25 2.70 13.59
CA GLN A 90 -24.83 3.52 12.45
C GLN A 90 -23.73 4.54 12.82
N GLU A 91 -23.72 5.00 14.04
CA GLU A 91 -22.75 5.97 14.55
C GLU A 91 -21.37 5.31 14.72
N ALA A 92 -21.33 4.11 15.34
CA ALA A 92 -20.13 3.30 15.48
C ALA A 92 -19.55 2.92 14.09
N PHE A 93 -20.40 2.48 13.16
CA PHE A 93 -20.03 2.17 11.79
C PHE A 93 -19.37 3.37 11.08
N LYS A 94 -19.97 4.57 11.15
CA LYS A 94 -19.41 5.79 10.57
C LYS A 94 -18.06 6.15 11.20
N TYR A 95 -17.93 6.00 12.51
CA TYR A 95 -16.68 6.26 13.22
C TYR A 95 -15.58 5.27 12.79
N ARG A 96 -15.92 3.99 12.71
CA ARG A 96 -15.03 2.92 12.25
C ARG A 96 -14.52 3.19 10.82
N LEU A 97 -15.42 3.51 9.87
CA LEU A 97 -15.03 3.84 8.50
C LEU A 97 -14.15 5.09 8.42
N LYS A 98 -14.40 6.08 9.27
CA LYS A 98 -13.53 7.27 9.35
C LYS A 98 -12.13 6.88 9.82
N LEU A 99 -12.01 6.03 10.83
CA LEU A 99 -10.74 5.53 11.34
C LEU A 99 -9.99 4.72 10.28
N VAL A 100 -10.67 3.82 9.57
CA VAL A 100 -10.12 3.06 8.44
C VAL A 100 -9.49 4.01 7.41
N LYS A 101 -10.22 5.04 6.98
CA LYS A 101 -9.73 6.03 6.02
C LYS A 101 -8.49 6.77 6.54
N GLN A 102 -8.47 7.16 7.81
CA GLN A 102 -7.33 7.84 8.42
C GLN A 102 -6.09 6.94 8.47
N LEU A 103 -6.23 5.69 8.87
CA LEU A 103 -5.12 4.73 8.93
C LEU A 103 -4.57 4.43 7.53
N ARG A 104 -5.43 4.25 6.53
CA ARG A 104 -5.03 4.08 5.13
C ARG A 104 -4.30 5.32 4.60
N SER A 105 -4.79 6.53 4.91
CA SER A 105 -4.12 7.78 4.51
C SER A 105 -2.71 7.87 5.11
N CYS A 106 -2.58 7.65 6.42
CA CYS A 106 -1.28 7.66 7.09
C CYS A 106 -0.30 6.64 6.49
N ALA A 107 -0.74 5.42 6.22
CA ALA A 107 0.10 4.38 5.64
C ALA A 107 0.54 4.72 4.20
N SER A 108 -0.37 5.25 3.38
CA SER A 108 -0.09 5.72 2.02
C SER A 108 0.92 6.88 2.02
N GLU A 109 0.73 7.89 2.89
CA GLU A 109 1.62 9.03 3.04
C GLU A 109 3.04 8.63 3.47
N GLN A 110 3.14 7.56 4.27
CA GLN A 110 4.40 6.94 4.65
C GLN A 110 5.03 6.06 3.55
N GLY A 111 4.41 6.02 2.36
CA GLY A 111 4.96 5.37 1.18
C GLY A 111 4.64 3.88 1.06
N LEU A 112 3.55 3.40 1.69
CA LEU A 112 3.01 2.06 1.43
C LEU A 112 2.11 2.13 0.19
N GLY A 113 2.60 1.60 -0.94
CA GLY A 113 1.97 1.77 -2.25
C GLY A 113 0.61 1.08 -2.37
N GLU A 114 0.51 -0.17 -1.95
CA GLU A 114 -0.73 -0.97 -2.05
C GLU A 114 -1.95 -0.35 -1.35
N VAL A 115 -1.73 0.44 -0.31
CA VAL A 115 -2.80 1.15 0.39
C VAL A 115 -3.45 2.21 -0.48
N SER A 116 -2.66 2.80 -1.38
CA SER A 116 -3.14 3.88 -2.25
C SER A 116 -4.19 3.38 -3.24
N SER A 117 -4.05 2.15 -3.78
CA SER A 117 -5.07 1.58 -4.65
C SER A 117 -6.39 1.38 -3.90
N ASN A 118 -6.38 0.79 -2.71
CA ASN A 118 -7.59 0.59 -1.91
C ASN A 118 -8.26 1.91 -1.49
N LEU A 119 -7.45 2.89 -1.05
CA LEU A 119 -7.96 4.23 -0.71
C LEU A 119 -8.51 4.95 -1.94
N GLY A 120 -7.82 4.87 -3.08
CA GLY A 120 -8.24 5.45 -4.35
C GLY A 120 -9.58 4.89 -4.83
N ILE A 121 -9.75 3.57 -4.78
CA ILE A 121 -11.02 2.89 -5.10
C ILE A 121 -12.14 3.34 -4.16
N SER A 122 -11.88 3.42 -2.85
CA SER A 122 -12.88 3.91 -1.89
C SER A 122 -13.32 5.35 -2.18
N LEU A 123 -12.39 6.23 -2.53
CA LEU A 123 -12.68 7.62 -2.90
C LEU A 123 -13.45 7.70 -4.23
N GLN A 124 -13.13 6.85 -5.19
CA GLN A 124 -13.82 6.74 -6.47
C GLN A 124 -15.27 6.29 -6.27
N MET A 125 -15.52 5.31 -5.41
CA MET A 125 -16.88 4.87 -5.04
C MET A 125 -17.67 6.00 -4.36
N ASP A 126 -17.01 6.82 -3.55
CA ASP A 126 -17.57 8.03 -2.94
C ASP A 126 -17.75 9.18 -3.96
N LYS A 127 -17.42 8.99 -5.25
CA LYS A 127 -17.42 9.98 -6.33
C LYS A 127 -16.47 11.17 -6.09
N LYS A 128 -15.45 10.96 -5.28
CA LYS A 128 -14.38 11.94 -4.98
C LYS A 128 -13.23 11.79 -5.97
N TYR A 129 -13.54 11.92 -7.26
CA TYR A 129 -12.64 11.57 -8.36
C TYR A 129 -11.31 12.30 -8.34
N GLN A 130 -11.29 13.59 -7.99
CA GLN A 130 -10.06 14.39 -7.93
C GLN A 130 -9.16 13.99 -6.73
N GLU A 131 -9.76 13.55 -5.62
CA GLU A 131 -9.01 12.99 -4.50
C GLU A 131 -8.48 11.60 -4.87
N ALA A 132 -9.31 10.74 -5.47
CA ALA A 132 -8.91 9.43 -5.94
C ALA A 132 -7.74 9.50 -6.94
N LEU A 133 -7.82 10.41 -7.91
CA LEU A 133 -6.76 10.65 -8.90
C LEU A 133 -5.40 10.95 -8.23
N LYS A 134 -5.39 11.83 -7.22
CA LYS A 134 -4.18 12.17 -6.46
C LYS A 134 -3.64 10.99 -5.66
N VAL A 135 -4.52 10.21 -5.04
CA VAL A 135 -4.15 9.05 -4.24
C VAL A 135 -3.57 7.94 -5.12
N PHE A 136 -4.16 7.64 -6.26
CA PHE A 136 -3.58 6.70 -7.22
C PHE A 136 -2.21 7.19 -7.72
N HIS A 137 -2.09 8.47 -8.05
CA HIS A 137 -0.81 9.04 -8.47
C HIS A 137 0.28 8.91 -7.39
N GLN A 138 -0.09 9.14 -6.11
CA GLN A 138 0.82 8.89 -4.99
C GLN A 138 1.16 7.40 -4.85
N GLY A 139 0.20 6.51 -5.09
CA GLY A 139 0.43 5.06 -5.14
C GLY A 139 1.51 4.68 -6.16
N VAL A 140 1.45 5.24 -7.37
CA VAL A 140 2.47 5.02 -8.40
C VAL A 140 3.85 5.49 -7.92
N LYS A 141 3.96 6.68 -7.32
CA LYS A 141 5.22 7.16 -6.73
C LYS A 141 5.78 6.18 -5.69
N ASN A 142 4.90 5.55 -4.94
CA ASN A 142 5.22 4.59 -3.89
C ASN A 142 5.49 3.17 -4.43
N GLY A 143 5.33 2.93 -5.73
CA GLY A 143 5.64 1.65 -6.37
C GLY A 143 4.44 0.73 -6.57
N ASP A 144 3.20 1.23 -6.45
CA ASP A 144 1.99 0.45 -6.66
C ASP A 144 1.65 0.33 -8.15
N SER A 145 1.79 -0.87 -8.69
CA SER A 145 1.48 -1.17 -10.09
C SER A 145 -0.01 -1.11 -10.42
N ILE A 146 -0.87 -1.39 -9.43
CA ILE A 146 -2.33 -1.35 -9.60
C ILE A 146 -2.79 0.10 -9.75
N SER A 147 -2.29 1.00 -8.93
CA SER A 147 -2.56 2.44 -9.10
C SER A 147 -2.17 2.95 -10.48
N ALA A 148 -1.02 2.51 -11.02
CA ALA A 148 -0.60 2.88 -12.36
C ALA A 148 -1.53 2.30 -13.44
N LEU A 149 -2.01 1.07 -13.26
CA LEU A 149 -2.95 0.44 -14.19
C LEU A 149 -4.31 1.15 -14.18
N VAL A 150 -4.85 1.47 -13.01
CA VAL A 150 -6.11 2.23 -12.88
C VAL A 150 -5.99 3.59 -13.58
N LEU A 151 -4.89 4.31 -13.37
CA LEU A 151 -4.67 5.60 -14.04
C LEU A 151 -4.52 5.44 -15.56
N SER A 152 -3.88 4.36 -16.03
CA SER A 152 -3.83 4.07 -17.46
C SER A 152 -5.24 3.97 -18.04
N HIS A 153 -6.09 3.14 -17.45
CA HIS A 153 -7.46 2.94 -17.92
C HIS A 153 -8.34 4.18 -17.78
N ALA A 154 -8.14 5.00 -16.72
CA ALA A 154 -8.92 6.20 -16.52
C ALA A 154 -8.76 7.25 -17.63
N PHE A 155 -7.60 7.30 -18.29
CA PHE A 155 -7.33 8.20 -19.40
C PHE A 155 -7.71 7.64 -20.78
N GLU A 156 -8.24 6.41 -20.87
CA GLU A 156 -8.69 5.81 -22.13
C GLU A 156 -9.91 6.54 -22.69
N SER A 157 -10.04 6.52 -24.02
CA SER A 157 -11.21 7.04 -24.70
C SER A 157 -12.45 6.18 -24.43
N GLY A 158 -13.60 6.81 -24.16
CA GLY A 158 -14.87 6.11 -23.98
C GLY A 158 -15.16 5.65 -22.55
N VAL A 159 -14.31 5.99 -21.57
CA VAL A 159 -14.60 5.73 -20.15
C VAL A 159 -15.72 6.64 -19.67
N GLN A 160 -16.85 6.05 -19.28
CA GLN A 160 -18.05 6.75 -18.81
C GLN A 160 -18.24 6.60 -17.30
N ALA A 161 -19.13 7.40 -16.71
CA ALA A 161 -19.33 7.50 -15.26
C ALA A 161 -19.80 6.21 -14.57
N ASP A 162 -20.27 5.22 -15.30
CA ASP A 162 -20.64 3.88 -14.82
C ASP A 162 -19.47 2.87 -14.91
N ASN A 163 -18.36 3.28 -15.51
CA ASN A 163 -17.16 2.44 -15.62
C ASN A 163 -16.35 2.47 -14.33
N LEU A 164 -15.83 1.31 -13.93
CA LEU A 164 -14.98 1.13 -12.74
C LEU A 164 -13.66 1.93 -12.79
N ASN A 165 -13.24 2.40 -13.96
CA ASN A 165 -12.02 3.19 -14.13
C ASN A 165 -12.30 4.69 -14.27
N PHE A 166 -13.56 5.13 -14.11
CA PHE A 166 -13.92 6.53 -14.28
C PHE A 166 -13.37 7.41 -13.15
N LEU A 167 -12.56 8.41 -13.50
CA LEU A 167 -11.98 9.39 -12.57
C LEU A 167 -12.27 10.84 -12.97
N ASP A 168 -13.26 11.07 -13.83
CA ASP A 168 -13.63 12.41 -14.33
C ASP A 168 -12.43 13.18 -14.93
N VAL A 169 -11.66 12.48 -15.75
CA VAL A 169 -10.54 13.04 -16.51
C VAL A 169 -10.80 12.97 -18.01
N SER A 170 -10.21 13.90 -18.76
CA SER A 170 -10.27 13.85 -20.23
C SER A 170 -9.36 12.77 -20.78
N PRO A 171 -9.74 12.07 -21.86
CA PRO A 171 -8.90 11.09 -22.54
C PRO A 171 -7.54 11.67 -22.95
N ASP A 172 -6.47 10.87 -22.79
CA ASP A 172 -5.09 11.26 -23.12
C ASP A 172 -4.26 10.01 -23.40
N ASP A 173 -4.10 9.67 -24.67
CA ASP A 173 -3.40 8.46 -25.14
C ASP A 173 -1.94 8.38 -24.65
N GLU A 174 -1.27 9.54 -24.51
CA GLU A 174 0.12 9.53 -24.05
C GLU A 174 0.19 9.24 -22.52
N ARG A 175 -0.76 9.72 -21.74
CA ARG A 175 -0.90 9.32 -20.31
C ARG A 175 -1.21 7.84 -20.18
N VAL A 176 -2.14 7.32 -20.98
CA VAL A 176 -2.44 5.87 -21.05
C VAL A 176 -1.16 5.08 -21.24
N LYS A 177 -0.37 5.41 -22.28
CA LYS A 177 0.88 4.72 -22.60
C LYS A 177 1.90 4.79 -21.47
N ARG A 178 2.13 5.97 -20.89
CA ARG A 178 3.12 6.14 -19.82
C ARG A 178 2.75 5.38 -18.57
N TYR A 179 1.51 5.50 -18.09
CA TYR A 179 1.04 4.75 -16.92
C TYR A 179 1.06 3.24 -17.17
N HIS A 180 0.72 2.79 -18.36
CA HIS A 180 0.81 1.37 -18.71
C HIS A 180 2.26 0.84 -18.68
N MET A 181 3.21 1.60 -19.21
CA MET A 181 4.63 1.24 -19.14
C MET A 181 5.12 1.19 -17.69
N ILE A 182 4.76 2.17 -16.87
CA ILE A 182 5.11 2.22 -15.45
C ILE A 182 4.50 1.03 -14.71
N SER A 183 3.20 0.73 -14.92
CA SER A 183 2.54 -0.44 -14.32
C SER A 183 3.27 -1.74 -14.66
N SER A 184 3.61 -1.92 -15.94
CA SER A 184 4.35 -3.10 -16.41
C SER A 184 5.74 -3.22 -15.77
N TYR A 185 6.44 -2.11 -15.61
CA TYR A 185 7.74 -2.06 -14.94
C TYR A 185 7.62 -2.43 -13.46
N LEU A 186 6.72 -1.78 -12.73
CA LEU A 186 6.49 -1.99 -11.30
C LEU A 186 6.07 -3.44 -11.01
N SER A 187 5.17 -4.00 -11.82
CA SER A 187 4.73 -5.40 -11.69
C SER A 187 5.84 -6.40 -12.01
N ARG A 188 6.66 -6.14 -13.04
CA ARG A 188 7.75 -7.05 -13.42
C ARG A 188 8.86 -7.12 -12.37
N TYR A 189 9.15 -6.00 -11.72
CA TYR A 189 10.26 -5.85 -10.77
C TYR A 189 9.80 -5.68 -9.33
N ASP A 190 8.60 -6.14 -8.98
CA ASP A 190 7.99 -6.03 -7.64
C ASP A 190 8.92 -6.50 -6.52
N TYR A 191 9.69 -7.57 -6.79
CA TYR A 191 10.68 -8.13 -5.85
C TYR A 191 11.81 -7.15 -5.49
N LEU A 192 12.05 -6.10 -6.28
CA LEU A 192 12.99 -5.02 -5.98
C LEU A 192 12.34 -3.88 -5.22
N GLN A 193 11.00 -3.89 -5.08
CA GLN A 193 10.20 -2.82 -4.51
C GLN A 193 10.54 -1.45 -5.12
N PRO A 194 10.50 -1.30 -6.45
CA PRO A 194 10.86 -0.07 -7.14
C PRO A 194 9.88 1.04 -6.78
N LYS A 195 10.35 2.28 -6.80
CA LYS A 195 9.55 3.50 -6.61
C LYS A 195 9.78 4.44 -7.78
N VAL A 196 8.82 5.32 -8.03
CA VAL A 196 8.89 6.34 -9.10
C VAL A 196 8.69 7.72 -8.45
N PRO A 197 9.66 8.19 -7.65
CA PRO A 197 9.51 9.46 -6.91
C PRO A 197 9.42 10.67 -7.82
N ASP A 198 9.99 10.61 -9.01
CA ASP A 198 10.00 11.63 -10.06
C ASP A 198 8.83 11.53 -11.05
N LEU A 199 7.75 10.86 -10.66
CA LEU A 199 6.57 10.66 -11.51
C LEU A 199 6.00 11.96 -12.08
N ASP A 200 6.05 13.07 -11.33
CA ASP A 200 5.59 14.38 -11.81
C ASP A 200 6.42 14.93 -12.97
N GLU A 201 7.67 14.48 -13.12
CA GLU A 201 8.54 14.83 -14.23
C GLU A 201 8.30 13.93 -15.45
N ILE A 202 7.66 12.77 -15.25
CA ILE A 202 7.35 11.78 -16.28
C ILE A 202 5.92 11.97 -16.79
N VAL A 203 4.95 11.94 -15.87
CA VAL A 203 3.51 11.98 -16.18
C VAL A 203 2.73 12.78 -15.12
N PRO A 204 2.91 14.11 -15.07
CA PRO A 204 2.19 14.97 -14.12
C PRO A 204 0.68 14.87 -14.33
N LEU A 205 -0.08 15.06 -13.24
CA LEU A 205 -1.54 15.08 -13.30
C LEU A 205 -2.07 16.29 -14.08
N PRO A 206 -3.25 16.17 -14.74
CA PRO A 206 -3.91 17.32 -15.34
C PRO A 206 -4.18 18.43 -14.29
N PRO A 207 -4.16 19.71 -14.69
CA PRO A 207 -4.07 20.24 -16.06
C PRO A 207 -2.63 20.42 -16.59
N ALA A 208 -1.62 19.91 -15.90
CA ALA A 208 -0.23 20.04 -16.35
C ALA A 208 -0.02 19.35 -17.71
N LYS A 209 0.78 20.00 -18.57
CA LYS A 209 1.18 19.40 -19.85
C LYS A 209 2.23 18.32 -19.66
N LEU A 210 2.14 17.27 -20.47
CA LEU A 210 3.15 16.22 -20.46
C LEU A 210 4.51 16.74 -20.98
N PRO A 211 5.59 16.53 -20.22
CA PRO A 211 6.94 16.82 -20.70
C PRO A 211 7.37 15.82 -21.78
N LYS A 212 8.46 16.13 -22.48
CA LYS A 212 9.15 15.12 -23.30
C LYS A 212 9.71 14.03 -22.38
N TRP A 213 9.53 12.78 -22.77
CA TRP A 213 10.02 11.63 -22.01
C TRP A 213 10.73 10.64 -22.93
N ASP A 214 11.86 10.11 -22.47
CA ASP A 214 12.69 9.16 -23.24
C ASP A 214 12.31 7.68 -23.01
N GLY A 215 11.26 7.42 -22.21
CA GLY A 215 10.75 6.07 -21.90
C GLY A 215 11.52 5.34 -20.79
N LYS A 216 12.39 6.02 -20.04
CA LYS A 216 13.07 5.43 -18.88
C LYS A 216 12.30 5.68 -17.59
N ILE A 217 12.32 4.68 -16.72
CA ILE A 217 11.70 4.66 -15.38
C ILE A 217 12.81 4.35 -14.38
#